data_de8db575d56027b48fe7753dbfb7dff5
#
_entry.id   de8db575d56027b48fe7753dbfb7dff5
#
_cell.length_a   1.000
_cell.length_b   1.000
_cell.length_c   1.000
_cell.angle_alpha   90.00
_cell.angle_beta   90.00
_cell.angle_gamma   90.00
#
_symmetry.space_group_name_H-M   'P 1'
#
loop_
_entity.id
_entity.type
_entity.pdbx_description
1 polymer ?
#
loop_
_entity_poly.entity_id
_entity_poly.type
_entity_poly.pdbx_seq_one_letter_code
_entity_poly.pdbx_strand_id
1 'polypeptide(L)'
;MINNVEIYGLEESVRASKFPMSIDTDSCTDELTPTVKKLAGCDPGTGHDQFLTGIIVQFDLTFSLKAWTEMQRYHFIDFVSSQSTMHRAAKFSIEEQCNSYVTENTIKEVKALVAKYNETQSKEDYLTLLYNLPTGFMLTARMTTNYRQLKTI
;
A
#
# COMPACT_ATOMS: atom_id res chain seq x y z
N MET A 1 2.51 -8.61 -2.67
CA MET A 1 2.99 -9.09 -1.34
C MET A 1 2.78 -7.97 -0.34
N ILE A 2 2.33 -8.28 0.89
CA ILE A 2 2.16 -7.30 1.98
C ILE A 2 3.16 -7.63 3.08
N ASN A 3 3.88 -6.61 3.56
CA ASN A 3 4.87 -6.72 4.63
C ASN A 3 4.80 -5.52 5.58
N ASN A 4 5.52 -5.56 6.69
CA ASN A 4 5.73 -4.44 7.61
C ASN A 4 4.42 -3.74 8.02
N VAL A 5 3.42 -4.53 8.45
CA VAL A 5 2.12 -4.01 8.88
C VAL A 5 2.26 -3.35 10.24
N GLU A 6 1.83 -2.09 10.34
CA GLU A 6 1.79 -1.30 11.56
C GLU A 6 0.38 -0.79 11.80
N ILE A 7 -0.06 -0.78 13.06
CA ILE A 7 -1.40 -0.35 13.47
C ILE A 7 -1.26 0.75 14.52
N TYR A 8 -1.95 1.86 14.30
CA TYR A 8 -1.92 3.03 15.18
C TYR A 8 -3.33 3.39 15.66
N GLY A 9 -3.44 3.91 16.86
CA GLY A 9 -4.68 4.45 17.41
C GLY A 9 -5.73 3.39 17.78
N LEU A 10 -5.36 2.10 17.92
CA LEU A 10 -6.30 1.05 18.26
C LEU A 10 -6.93 1.27 19.63
N GLU A 11 -6.13 1.45 20.68
CA GLU A 11 -6.57 1.63 22.06
C GLU A 11 -7.46 2.86 22.21
N GLU A 12 -7.01 4.01 21.69
CA GLU A 12 -7.78 5.25 21.73
C GLU A 12 -9.10 5.17 20.96
N SER A 13 -9.13 4.51 19.82
CA SER A 13 -10.35 4.33 19.05
C SER A 13 -11.34 3.39 19.76
N VAL A 14 -10.86 2.32 20.39
CA VAL A 14 -11.68 1.42 21.20
C VAL A 14 -12.26 2.17 22.40
N ARG A 15 -11.45 2.97 23.11
CA ARG A 15 -11.90 3.83 24.19
C ARG A 15 -13.01 4.81 23.71
N ALA A 16 -12.77 5.49 22.59
CA ALA A 16 -13.71 6.44 22.00
C ALA A 16 -15.03 5.80 21.55
N SER A 17 -15.04 4.52 21.18
CA SER A 17 -16.28 3.80 20.81
C SER A 17 -17.30 3.74 21.94
N LYS A 18 -16.91 3.97 23.19
CA LYS A 18 -17.75 3.96 24.39
C LYS A 18 -18.32 5.35 24.76
N PHE A 19 -17.77 6.43 24.19
CA PHE A 19 -18.15 7.81 24.50
C PHE A 19 -19.65 8.08 24.37
N PRO A 20 -20.38 7.61 23.34
CA PRO A 20 -21.80 7.90 23.20
C PRO A 20 -22.68 7.44 24.37
N MET A 21 -22.23 6.45 25.14
CA MET A 21 -22.95 5.90 26.28
C MET A 21 -22.34 6.29 27.63
N SER A 22 -21.32 7.13 27.63
CA SER A 22 -20.61 7.57 28.83
C SER A 22 -20.99 9.00 29.22
N ILE A 23 -21.12 9.24 30.51
CA ILE A 23 -21.27 10.59 31.11
C ILE A 23 -19.86 11.17 31.36
N ASP A 24 -18.92 10.31 31.73
CA ASP A 24 -17.52 10.65 31.97
C ASP A 24 -16.62 9.85 31.02
N THR A 25 -16.06 10.55 30.02
CA THR A 25 -15.20 9.94 29.00
C THR A 25 -13.86 9.48 29.54
N ASP A 26 -13.39 10.06 30.67
CA ASP A 26 -12.12 9.67 31.28
C ASP A 26 -12.20 8.28 31.94
N SER A 27 -13.41 7.82 32.29
CA SER A 27 -13.66 6.47 32.80
C SER A 27 -13.70 5.39 31.71
N CYS A 28 -13.72 5.77 30.43
CA CYS A 28 -13.77 4.81 29.33
C CYS A 28 -12.41 4.09 29.16
N THR A 29 -12.46 2.77 29.04
CA THR A 29 -11.28 1.92 28.87
C THR A 29 -11.10 1.49 27.41
N ASP A 30 -9.91 1.03 27.05
CA ASP A 30 -9.53 0.43 25.77
C ASP A 30 -9.87 -1.07 25.64
N GLU A 31 -10.60 -1.63 26.62
CA GLU A 31 -11.01 -3.02 26.61
C GLU A 31 -11.93 -3.37 25.44
N LEU A 32 -11.59 -4.42 24.70
CA LEU A 32 -12.38 -4.97 23.60
C LEU A 32 -13.57 -5.80 24.10
N THR A 33 -14.59 -5.13 24.58
CA THR A 33 -15.83 -5.77 25.06
C THR A 33 -16.61 -6.42 23.91
N PRO A 34 -17.55 -7.36 24.21
CA PRO A 34 -18.46 -7.92 23.20
C PRO A 34 -19.27 -6.84 22.45
N THR A 35 -19.63 -5.74 23.14
CA THR A 35 -20.32 -4.60 22.53
C THR A 35 -19.44 -3.90 21.50
N VAL A 36 -18.18 -3.60 21.82
CA VAL A 36 -17.24 -2.97 20.87
C VAL A 36 -17.04 -3.86 19.64
N LYS A 37 -16.90 -5.18 19.84
CA LYS A 37 -16.79 -6.14 18.72
C LYS A 37 -18.03 -6.14 17.83
N LYS A 38 -19.22 -6.05 18.44
CA LYS A 38 -20.49 -5.96 17.70
C LYS A 38 -20.59 -4.64 16.90
N LEU A 39 -20.17 -3.50 17.48
CA LEU A 39 -20.12 -2.23 16.78
C LEU A 39 -19.12 -2.28 15.59
N ALA A 40 -17.95 -2.87 15.77
CA ALA A 40 -16.98 -3.05 14.71
C ALA A 40 -17.50 -3.92 13.56
N GLY A 41 -18.31 -4.95 13.87
CA GLY A 41 -18.87 -5.89 12.91
C GLY A 41 -20.23 -5.46 12.29
N CYS A 42 -20.75 -4.26 12.59
CA CYS A 42 -22.01 -3.80 12.01
C CYS A 42 -21.91 -3.55 10.51
N ASP A 43 -23.04 -3.52 9.83
CA ASP A 43 -23.11 -3.25 8.39
C ASP A 43 -22.51 -1.86 8.05
N PRO A 44 -21.79 -1.74 6.93
CA PRO A 44 -21.28 -0.46 6.44
C PRO A 44 -22.41 0.57 6.28
N GLY A 45 -22.15 1.82 6.65
CA GLY A 45 -23.12 2.92 6.52
C GLY A 45 -24.06 3.12 7.72
N THR A 46 -24.08 2.22 8.70
CA THR A 46 -24.88 2.41 9.93
C THR A 46 -24.33 3.47 10.89
N GLY A 47 -23.07 3.87 10.70
CA GLY A 47 -22.35 4.83 11.55
C GLY A 47 -21.82 4.25 12.87
N HIS A 48 -22.24 3.06 13.27
CA HIS A 48 -21.81 2.44 14.53
C HIS A 48 -20.33 2.02 14.52
N ASP A 49 -19.74 1.81 13.35
CA ASP A 49 -18.34 1.47 13.13
C ASP A 49 -17.44 2.71 12.90
N GLN A 50 -17.95 3.92 13.17
CA GLN A 50 -17.20 5.16 12.90
C GLN A 50 -15.85 5.20 13.64
N PHE A 51 -15.74 4.64 14.84
CA PHE A 51 -14.49 4.60 15.60
C PHE A 51 -13.37 3.85 14.87
N LEU A 52 -13.68 2.93 13.94
CA LEU A 52 -12.68 2.22 13.14
C LEU A 52 -11.90 3.15 12.20
N THR A 53 -12.39 4.37 11.93
CA THR A 53 -11.66 5.37 11.16
C THR A 53 -10.42 5.89 11.88
N GLY A 54 -10.41 5.86 13.20
CA GLY A 54 -9.25 6.24 14.02
C GLY A 54 -8.16 5.18 14.09
N ILE A 55 -8.43 3.95 13.65
CA ILE A 55 -7.45 2.86 13.63
C ILE A 55 -6.74 2.87 12.28
N ILE A 56 -5.59 3.52 12.25
CA ILE A 56 -4.78 3.64 11.03
C ILE A 56 -3.94 2.39 10.84
N VAL A 57 -3.91 1.89 9.61
CA VAL A 57 -3.07 0.76 9.21
C VAL A 57 -2.10 1.22 8.14
N GLN A 58 -0.82 0.99 8.36
CA GLN A 58 0.23 1.20 7.36
C GLN A 58 0.90 -0.13 7.04
N PHE A 59 1.26 -0.32 5.78
CA PHE A 59 1.92 -1.54 5.32
C PHE A 59 2.71 -1.29 4.04
N ASP A 60 3.69 -2.14 3.78
CA ASP A 60 4.41 -2.15 2.52
C ASP A 60 3.69 -3.09 1.55
N LEU A 61 3.35 -2.56 0.38
CA LEU A 61 2.68 -3.31 -0.69
C LEU A 61 3.58 -3.38 -1.91
N THR A 62 3.94 -4.60 -2.32
CA THR A 62 4.69 -4.85 -3.56
C THR A 62 3.75 -5.32 -4.64
N PHE A 63 3.59 -4.51 -5.69
CA PHE A 63 2.76 -4.79 -6.84
C PHE A 63 3.53 -4.58 -8.15
N SER A 64 3.03 -5.21 -9.23
CA SER A 64 3.52 -4.93 -10.58
C SER A 64 3.02 -3.55 -11.08
N LEU A 65 3.70 -2.97 -12.05
CA LEU A 65 3.26 -1.72 -12.70
C LEU A 65 1.82 -1.85 -13.21
N LYS A 66 1.44 -3.00 -13.75
CA LYS A 66 0.05 -3.28 -14.17
C LYS A 66 -0.93 -3.16 -13.00
N ALA A 67 -0.60 -3.79 -11.87
CA ALA A 67 -1.47 -3.77 -10.69
C ALA A 67 -1.58 -2.36 -10.08
N TRP A 68 -0.49 -1.58 -10.07
CA TRP A 68 -0.51 -0.18 -9.62
C TRP A 68 -1.46 0.68 -10.45
N THR A 69 -1.51 0.47 -11.77
CA THR A 69 -2.44 1.19 -12.65
C THR A 69 -3.91 0.93 -12.29
N GLU A 70 -4.24 -0.31 -11.93
CA GLU A 70 -5.59 -0.66 -11.47
C GLU A 70 -5.88 -0.14 -10.05
N MET A 71 -4.88 -0.18 -9.17
CA MET A 71 -4.98 0.28 -7.79
C MET A 71 -5.30 1.78 -7.68
N GLN A 72 -4.87 2.61 -8.63
CA GLN A 72 -5.15 4.05 -8.66
C GLN A 72 -6.64 4.41 -8.67
N ARG A 73 -7.51 3.49 -9.04
CA ARG A 73 -8.97 3.65 -8.98
C ARG A 73 -9.55 3.46 -7.57
N TYR A 74 -8.73 2.95 -6.65
CA TYR A 74 -9.16 2.58 -5.32
C TYR A 74 -8.80 3.68 -4.33
N HIS A 75 -9.80 4.50 -3.95
CA HIS A 75 -9.60 5.71 -3.14
C HIS A 75 -9.61 5.46 -1.61
N PHE A 76 -9.55 4.21 -1.19
CA PHE A 76 -9.60 3.85 0.23
C PHE A 76 -8.22 3.50 0.82
N ILE A 77 -7.19 3.52 0.00
CA ILE A 77 -5.80 3.26 0.40
C ILE A 77 -4.93 4.31 -0.30
N ASP A 78 -4.16 5.05 0.49
CA ASP A 78 -3.31 6.14 0.00
C ASP A 78 -1.83 5.76 0.03
N PHE A 79 -1.06 6.38 -0.86
CA PHE A 79 0.40 6.28 -0.88
C PHE A 79 1.02 7.18 0.19
N VAL A 80 1.91 6.62 1.01
CA VAL A 80 2.84 7.41 1.83
C VAL A 80 4.10 7.72 1.03
N SER A 81 4.69 6.71 0.40
CA SER A 81 5.85 6.82 -0.48
C SER A 81 6.05 5.53 -1.28
N SER A 82 6.78 5.59 -2.38
CA SER A 82 7.05 4.41 -3.21
C SER A 82 8.46 4.42 -3.79
N GLN A 83 8.92 3.24 -4.20
CA GLN A 83 10.08 3.12 -5.08
C GLN A 83 9.81 3.86 -6.40
N SER A 84 10.83 4.48 -6.97
CA SER A 84 10.69 5.28 -8.19
C SER A 84 11.52 4.70 -9.34
N THR A 85 10.86 4.35 -10.43
CA THR A 85 11.53 4.01 -11.69
C THR A 85 12.18 5.25 -12.32
N MET A 86 11.58 6.44 -12.17
CA MET A 86 12.13 7.71 -12.69
C MET A 86 13.54 8.02 -12.19
N HIS A 87 13.92 7.51 -11.01
CA HIS A 87 15.21 7.81 -10.39
C HIS A 87 16.11 6.60 -10.26
N ARG A 88 15.59 5.38 -10.36
CA ARG A 88 16.30 4.17 -9.97
C ARG A 88 16.17 3.00 -10.94
N ALA A 89 15.49 3.13 -12.08
CA ALA A 89 15.27 2.02 -13.01
C ALA A 89 16.54 1.22 -13.34
N ALA A 90 17.66 1.90 -13.63
CA ALA A 90 18.92 1.27 -13.96
C ALA A 90 19.68 0.65 -12.76
N LYS A 91 19.18 0.83 -11.53
CA LYS A 91 19.82 0.32 -10.31
C LYS A 91 19.15 -0.92 -9.73
N PHE A 92 17.98 -1.27 -10.23
CA PHE A 92 17.30 -2.49 -9.83
C PHE A 92 17.92 -3.72 -10.47
N SER A 93 17.89 -4.84 -9.75
CA SER A 93 18.11 -6.17 -10.35
C SER A 93 16.88 -6.52 -11.19
N ILE A 94 16.99 -6.44 -12.51
CA ILE A 94 15.84 -6.60 -13.41
C ILE A 94 15.18 -7.97 -13.23
N GLU A 95 15.97 -9.04 -13.04
CA GLU A 95 15.47 -10.40 -12.84
C GLU A 95 14.64 -10.53 -11.55
N GLU A 96 15.15 -9.98 -10.42
CA GLU A 96 14.48 -10.05 -9.13
C GLU A 96 13.26 -9.12 -9.06
N GLN A 97 13.29 -8.06 -9.86
CA GLN A 97 12.21 -7.05 -9.87
C GLN A 97 11.04 -7.43 -10.78
N CYS A 98 11.21 -8.41 -11.66
CA CYS A 98 10.14 -8.89 -12.53
C CYS A 98 9.39 -10.06 -11.90
N ASN A 99 8.06 -10.09 -12.05
CA ASN A 99 7.27 -11.26 -11.66
C ASN A 99 7.47 -12.42 -12.65
N SER A 100 7.01 -13.61 -12.28
CA SER A 100 7.18 -14.85 -13.03
C SER A 100 6.50 -14.88 -14.41
N TYR A 101 5.67 -13.89 -14.74
CA TYR A 101 4.99 -13.79 -16.04
C TYR A 101 5.78 -12.97 -17.07
N VAL A 102 6.87 -12.30 -16.66
CA VAL A 102 7.77 -11.61 -17.58
C VAL A 102 8.70 -12.64 -18.22
N THR A 103 8.72 -12.67 -19.56
CA THR A 103 9.53 -13.65 -20.28
C THR A 103 11.03 -13.39 -20.14
N GLU A 104 11.84 -14.45 -20.24
CA GLU A 104 13.30 -14.32 -20.22
C GLU A 104 13.83 -13.40 -21.32
N ASN A 105 13.22 -13.38 -22.50
CA ASN A 105 13.63 -12.50 -23.59
C ASN A 105 13.40 -11.02 -23.21
N THR A 106 12.25 -10.69 -22.62
CA THR A 106 11.98 -9.34 -22.14
C THR A 106 13.00 -8.92 -21.06
N ILE A 107 13.33 -9.82 -20.14
CA ILE A 107 14.37 -9.55 -19.12
C ILE A 107 15.73 -9.27 -19.78
N LYS A 108 16.13 -10.05 -20.76
CA LYS A 108 17.40 -9.85 -21.51
C LYS A 108 17.41 -8.50 -22.23
N GLU A 109 16.31 -8.14 -22.89
CA GLU A 109 16.19 -6.84 -23.59
C GLU A 109 16.32 -5.67 -22.60
N VAL A 110 15.62 -5.69 -21.48
CA VAL A 110 15.70 -4.63 -20.48
C VAL A 110 17.10 -4.55 -19.86
N LYS A 111 17.77 -5.67 -19.60
CA LYS A 111 19.15 -5.70 -19.14
C LYS A 111 20.12 -5.05 -20.15
N ALA A 112 19.91 -5.26 -21.46
CA ALA A 112 20.69 -4.61 -22.48
C ALA A 112 20.49 -3.10 -22.49
N LEU A 113 19.25 -2.61 -22.27
CA LEU A 113 18.95 -1.18 -22.11
C LEU A 113 19.63 -0.58 -20.87
N VAL A 114 19.63 -1.30 -19.75
CA VAL A 114 20.35 -0.91 -18.52
C VAL A 114 21.85 -0.79 -18.81
N ALA A 115 22.45 -1.79 -19.47
CA ALA A 115 23.88 -1.77 -19.82
C ALA A 115 24.21 -0.55 -20.72
N LYS A 116 23.39 -0.32 -21.76
CA LYS A 116 23.56 0.83 -22.67
C LYS A 116 23.51 2.16 -21.91
N TYR A 117 22.50 2.34 -21.03
CA TYR A 117 22.42 3.55 -20.21
C TYR A 117 23.65 3.71 -19.29
N ASN A 118 24.12 2.63 -18.69
CA ASN A 118 25.29 2.68 -17.80
C ASN A 118 26.57 3.10 -18.53
N GLU A 119 26.70 2.80 -19.83
CA GLU A 119 27.80 3.23 -20.69
C GLU A 119 27.68 4.69 -21.10
N THR A 120 26.50 5.13 -21.51
CA THR A 120 26.29 6.43 -22.13
C THR A 120 25.92 7.53 -21.14
N GLN A 121 25.26 7.19 -20.05
CA GLN A 121 24.65 8.10 -19.08
C GLN A 121 23.75 9.15 -19.73
N SER A 122 23.27 8.87 -20.95
CA SER A 122 22.45 9.82 -21.70
C SER A 122 20.99 9.82 -21.22
N LYS A 123 20.35 10.99 -21.27
CA LYS A 123 18.93 11.12 -20.94
C LYS A 123 18.05 10.29 -21.88
N GLU A 124 18.41 10.20 -23.15
CA GLU A 124 17.66 9.45 -24.16
C GLU A 124 17.67 7.94 -23.86
N ASP A 125 18.84 7.39 -23.53
CA ASP A 125 18.94 5.97 -23.17
C ASP A 125 18.22 5.67 -21.85
N TYR A 126 18.23 6.61 -20.90
CA TYR A 126 17.44 6.46 -19.68
C TYR A 126 15.93 6.44 -19.96
N LEU A 127 15.44 7.33 -20.79
CA LEU A 127 14.03 7.35 -21.20
C LEU A 127 13.67 6.08 -21.98
N THR A 128 14.57 5.62 -22.86
CA THR A 128 14.36 4.36 -23.58
C THR A 128 14.22 3.21 -22.60
N LEU A 129 15.11 3.09 -21.60
CA LEU A 129 14.98 2.07 -20.54
C LEU A 129 13.64 2.22 -19.81
N LEU A 130 13.30 3.43 -19.37
CA LEU A 130 12.11 3.70 -18.55
C LEU A 130 10.81 3.28 -19.24
N TYR A 131 10.66 3.62 -20.53
CA TYR A 131 9.47 3.30 -21.31
C TYR A 131 9.41 1.85 -21.82
N ASN A 132 10.48 1.09 -21.67
CA ASN A 132 10.52 -0.34 -22.01
C ASN A 132 10.52 -1.27 -20.78
N LEU A 133 10.31 -0.74 -19.57
CA LEU A 133 10.07 -1.59 -18.40
C LEU A 133 8.77 -2.38 -18.58
N PRO A 134 8.80 -3.71 -18.36
CA PRO A 134 7.59 -4.53 -18.53
C PRO A 134 6.55 -4.20 -17.46
N THR A 135 5.29 -4.37 -17.77
CA THR A 135 4.18 -4.18 -16.82
C THR A 135 4.23 -5.13 -15.62
N GLY A 136 4.97 -6.23 -15.74
CA GLY A 136 5.29 -7.16 -14.67
C GLY A 136 6.44 -6.72 -13.74
N PHE A 137 7.05 -5.55 -13.97
CA PHE A 137 8.06 -4.99 -13.09
C PHE A 137 7.44 -4.59 -11.75
N MET A 138 8.02 -5.07 -10.65
CA MET A 138 7.46 -4.95 -9.30
C MET A 138 8.04 -3.74 -8.58
N LEU A 139 7.18 -2.99 -7.91
CA LEU A 139 7.58 -1.87 -7.04
C LEU A 139 6.92 -1.98 -5.69
N THR A 140 7.61 -1.55 -4.66
CA THR A 140 7.10 -1.49 -3.30
C THR A 140 6.73 -0.06 -2.94
N ALA A 141 5.53 0.10 -2.36
CA ALA A 141 5.08 1.36 -1.78
C ALA A 141 4.67 1.16 -0.33
N ARG A 142 4.94 2.15 0.51
CA ARG A 142 4.32 2.29 1.82
C ARG A 142 2.93 2.85 1.63
N MET A 143 1.93 2.13 2.12
CA MET A 143 0.52 2.47 2.01
C MET A 143 -0.05 2.84 3.38
N THR A 144 -1.13 3.62 3.38
CA THR A 144 -1.91 3.94 4.58
C THR A 144 -3.41 3.81 4.30
N THR A 145 -4.13 3.31 5.29
CA THR A 145 -5.59 3.17 5.28
C THR A 145 -6.10 3.11 6.72
N ASN A 146 -7.38 2.84 6.93
CA ASN A 146 -7.94 2.60 8.26
C ASN A 146 -8.83 1.34 8.27
N TYR A 147 -9.14 0.84 9.47
CA TYR A 147 -9.94 -0.38 9.61
C TYR A 147 -11.34 -0.28 9.00
N ARG A 148 -11.96 0.90 9.01
CA ARG A 148 -13.28 1.07 8.41
C ARG A 148 -13.24 0.89 6.90
N GLN A 149 -12.20 1.42 6.25
CA GLN A 149 -11.97 1.24 4.81
C GLN A 149 -11.65 -0.23 4.47
N LEU A 150 -10.81 -0.90 5.30
CA LEU A 150 -10.49 -2.31 5.11
C LEU A 150 -11.71 -3.24 5.19
N LYS A 151 -12.79 -2.86 5.91
CA LYS A 151 -14.04 -3.61 5.91
C LYS A 151 -14.75 -3.63 4.55
N THR A 152 -14.46 -2.69 3.67
CA THR A 152 -15.13 -2.54 2.37
C THR A 152 -14.35 -3.18 1.22
N ILE A 153 -13.16 -3.71 1.51
CA ILE A 153 -12.31 -4.47 0.61
C ILE A 153 -12.61 -5.95 0.74
#